data_d0a47283131dee5dd8992f318cc228c6
#
_entry.id   d0a47283131dee5dd8992f318cc228c6
#
_cell.length_a   1.000
_cell.length_b   1.000
_cell.length_c   1.000
_cell.angle_alpha   90.00
_cell.angle_beta   90.00
_cell.angle_gamma   90.00
#
_symmetry.space_group_name_H-M   'P 1'
#
loop_
_entity.id
_entity.type
_entity.pdbx_description
1 polymer ?
#
loop_
_entity_poly.entity_id
_entity_poly.type
_entity_poly.pdbx_seq_one_letter_code
_entity_poly.pdbx_strand_id
1 'polypeptide(L)'
;MTEIMASLISTVHLPVQGARQAYESWVNWTQYMNELFAQKVEEAREGKHGEGMDIMGSLVRSSYGEKEALRKSSPGRAEKGEVGKPKLSDSDILGNAFVMIVAGHETTANSIHFSLMELAMSPRAQRAVQKEVQAIFGDEPPENWEYDANINNLLGGMLGAVLNEQLRLMPPVIAIPKHVTKSQDQVIILDGKKVTLPAGAHIALDTIAVHRNPRYWPTQPSKITGREHDLDDFKPERWLVKITSDGTQQIDSAPESEDEEDFGGFTGHDTSAQLFRPVRGSYIPFSDGARSCLGRRLAQVKIMGVLAVIFQKYSIELAVDEWANDDEVMMMTNDEKKAVYKKAQEKARKTLRGATTILTLKLHGQPGFVPVRVVRKGEERFANIVD
;
A
#
# COMPACT_ATOMS: atom_id res chain seq x y z
N MET A 1 -6.01 -24.74 -5.62
CA MET A 1 -6.41 -23.54 -6.43
C MET A 1 -5.89 -23.64 -7.87
N THR A 2 -4.69 -24.13 -8.10
CA THR A 2 -4.09 -24.34 -9.42
C THR A 2 -4.87 -25.33 -10.32
N GLU A 3 -5.33 -26.45 -9.77
CA GLU A 3 -6.09 -27.45 -10.56
C GLU A 3 -7.49 -26.98 -10.94
N ILE A 4 -8.17 -26.23 -10.06
CA ILE A 4 -9.50 -25.68 -10.35
C ILE A 4 -9.41 -24.59 -11.42
N MET A 5 -8.41 -23.73 -11.37
CA MET A 5 -8.18 -22.70 -12.39
C MET A 5 -7.73 -23.33 -13.71
N ALA A 6 -6.84 -24.32 -13.68
CA ALA A 6 -6.42 -25.05 -14.87
C ALA A 6 -7.60 -25.81 -15.51
N SER A 7 -8.47 -26.45 -14.71
CA SER A 7 -9.67 -27.13 -15.19
C SER A 7 -10.70 -26.17 -15.78
N LEU A 8 -10.95 -25.02 -15.15
CA LEU A 8 -11.83 -23.99 -15.68
C LEU A 8 -11.33 -23.39 -17.00
N ILE A 9 -10.01 -23.17 -17.11
CA ILE A 9 -9.39 -22.56 -18.30
C ILE A 9 -9.25 -23.57 -19.44
N SER A 10 -8.95 -24.84 -19.15
CA SER A 10 -8.85 -25.90 -20.16
C SER A 10 -10.19 -26.30 -20.76
N THR A 11 -11.29 -26.11 -20.06
CA THR A 11 -12.66 -26.41 -20.52
C THR A 11 -13.24 -25.30 -21.40
N VAL A 12 -12.60 -24.11 -21.44
CA VAL A 12 -13.08 -22.95 -22.18
C VAL A 12 -12.47 -22.91 -23.58
N HIS A 13 -12.97 -23.75 -24.46
CA HIS A 13 -12.89 -23.58 -25.93
C HIS A 13 -13.85 -22.44 -26.39
N LEU A 14 -14.09 -21.44 -25.54
CA LEU A 14 -14.92 -20.30 -25.89
C LEU A 14 -14.11 -19.28 -26.73
N PRO A 15 -14.64 -18.79 -27.84
CA PRO A 15 -13.97 -17.82 -28.73
C PRO A 15 -14.03 -16.40 -28.13
N VAL A 16 -13.78 -16.25 -26.84
CA VAL A 16 -13.73 -14.95 -26.19
C VAL A 16 -12.28 -14.52 -26.11
N GLN A 17 -11.91 -13.51 -26.86
CA GLN A 17 -10.55 -12.96 -26.95
C GLN A 17 -9.90 -12.74 -25.58
N GLY A 18 -10.68 -12.30 -24.58
CA GLY A 18 -10.21 -12.11 -23.19
C GLY A 18 -9.82 -13.42 -22.48
N ALA A 19 -10.53 -14.52 -22.70
CA ALA A 19 -10.21 -15.82 -22.09
C ALA A 19 -8.92 -16.41 -22.68
N ARG A 20 -8.70 -16.26 -23.98
CA ARG A 20 -7.46 -16.66 -24.64
C ARG A 20 -6.26 -15.86 -24.13
N GLN A 21 -6.40 -14.55 -24.04
CA GLN A 21 -5.34 -13.68 -23.52
C GLN A 21 -5.01 -14.00 -22.05
N ALA A 22 -6.03 -14.27 -21.22
CA ALA A 22 -5.82 -14.70 -19.83
C ALA A 22 -5.08 -16.04 -19.75
N TYR A 23 -5.42 -17.01 -20.62
CA TYR A 23 -4.73 -18.29 -20.69
C TYR A 23 -3.27 -18.14 -21.11
N GLU A 24 -3.00 -17.40 -22.18
CA GLU A 24 -1.64 -17.12 -22.67
C GLU A 24 -0.81 -16.41 -21.59
N SER A 25 -1.39 -15.44 -20.90
CA SER A 25 -0.74 -14.74 -19.79
C SER A 25 -0.42 -15.70 -18.63
N TRP A 26 -1.33 -16.60 -18.29
CA TRP A 26 -1.13 -17.60 -17.24
C TRP A 26 -0.02 -18.59 -17.62
N VAL A 27 0.01 -19.09 -18.85
CA VAL A 27 1.06 -20.00 -19.35
C VAL A 27 2.43 -19.33 -19.28
N ASN A 28 2.56 -18.15 -19.87
CA ASN A 28 3.82 -17.41 -19.88
C ASN A 28 4.30 -17.08 -18.45
N TRP A 29 3.38 -16.70 -17.58
CA TRP A 29 3.70 -16.41 -16.20
C TRP A 29 4.14 -17.64 -15.41
N THR A 30 3.47 -18.78 -15.61
CA THR A 30 3.84 -20.06 -14.99
C THR A 30 5.24 -20.50 -15.44
N GLN A 31 5.53 -20.37 -16.74
CA GLN A 31 6.85 -20.64 -17.28
C GLN A 31 7.92 -19.77 -16.61
N TYR A 32 7.71 -18.46 -16.58
CA TYR A 32 8.64 -17.52 -15.94
C TYR A 32 8.89 -17.87 -14.47
N MET A 33 7.86 -18.19 -13.71
CA MET A 33 8.00 -18.56 -12.29
C MET A 33 8.81 -19.84 -12.10
N ASN A 34 8.62 -20.85 -12.97
CA ASN A 34 9.41 -22.08 -12.91
C ASN A 34 10.88 -21.84 -13.31
N GLU A 35 11.15 -21.01 -14.32
CA GLU A 35 12.50 -20.64 -14.71
C GLU A 35 13.22 -19.90 -13.57
N LEU A 36 12.57 -18.91 -12.95
CA LEU A 36 13.10 -18.18 -11.81
C LEU A 36 13.36 -19.11 -10.61
N PHE A 37 12.44 -20.02 -10.32
CA PHE A 37 12.60 -21.01 -9.26
C PHE A 37 13.82 -21.90 -9.50
N ALA A 38 13.96 -22.46 -10.72
CA ALA A 38 15.10 -23.28 -11.09
C ALA A 38 16.44 -22.54 -10.95
N GLN A 39 16.49 -21.28 -11.39
CA GLN A 39 17.65 -20.41 -11.22
C GLN A 39 18.00 -20.24 -9.73
N LYS A 40 17.00 -19.94 -8.87
CA LYS A 40 17.22 -19.74 -7.42
C LYS A 40 17.66 -21.03 -6.71
N VAL A 41 17.19 -22.18 -7.16
CA VAL A 41 17.66 -23.49 -6.64
C VAL A 41 19.13 -23.70 -6.99
N GLU A 42 19.54 -23.36 -8.21
CA GLU A 42 20.95 -23.50 -8.61
C GLU A 42 21.87 -22.52 -7.86
N GLU A 43 21.47 -21.26 -7.74
CA GLU A 43 22.18 -20.26 -6.93
C GLU A 43 22.36 -20.75 -5.47
N ALA A 44 21.33 -21.36 -4.88
CA ALA A 44 21.40 -21.89 -3.52
C ALA A 44 22.33 -23.12 -3.42
N ARG A 45 22.38 -24.00 -4.44
CA ARG A 45 23.31 -25.14 -4.51
C ARG A 45 24.76 -24.73 -4.64
N GLU A 46 25.01 -23.69 -5.41
CA GLU A 46 26.36 -23.11 -5.60
C GLU A 46 26.84 -22.32 -4.38
N GLY A 47 25.95 -22.08 -3.38
CA GLY A 47 26.25 -21.26 -2.20
C GLY A 47 26.35 -19.76 -2.53
N LYS A 48 25.84 -19.33 -3.67
CA LYS A 48 25.75 -17.93 -4.03
C LYS A 48 24.64 -17.28 -3.21
N HIS A 49 25.04 -16.38 -2.32
CA HIS A 49 24.10 -15.50 -1.65
C HIS A 49 23.83 -14.33 -2.59
N GLY A 50 22.66 -14.32 -3.25
CA GLY A 50 22.27 -13.19 -4.08
C GLY A 50 22.30 -11.89 -3.26
N GLU A 51 22.92 -10.87 -3.81
CA GLU A 51 22.84 -9.53 -3.27
C GLU A 51 21.39 -9.05 -3.40
N GLY A 52 20.68 -8.91 -2.26
CA GLY A 52 19.34 -8.35 -2.22
C GLY A 52 18.28 -9.23 -1.54
N MET A 53 17.18 -8.56 -1.14
CA MET A 53 16.01 -9.18 -0.53
C MET A 53 15.10 -9.81 -1.61
N ASP A 54 15.41 -11.03 -1.97
CA ASP A 54 14.66 -11.85 -2.91
C ASP A 54 13.83 -12.88 -2.14
N ILE A 55 12.49 -12.73 -2.18
CA ILE A 55 11.56 -13.59 -1.45
C ILE A 55 11.67 -15.04 -1.90
N MET A 56 11.68 -15.29 -3.22
CA MET A 56 11.80 -16.65 -3.75
C MET A 56 13.16 -17.26 -3.37
N GLY A 57 14.24 -16.52 -3.52
CA GLY A 57 15.57 -16.94 -3.09
C GLY A 57 15.63 -17.23 -1.59
N SER A 58 14.96 -16.45 -0.74
CA SER A 58 14.89 -16.70 0.70
C SER A 58 14.13 -17.98 1.03
N LEU A 59 13.00 -18.24 0.38
CA LEU A 59 12.22 -19.48 0.52
C LEU A 59 13.02 -20.69 0.04
N VAL A 60 13.69 -20.57 -1.11
CA VAL A 60 14.56 -21.63 -1.65
C VAL A 60 15.73 -21.90 -0.70
N ARG A 61 16.45 -20.88 -0.25
CA ARG A 61 17.58 -21.07 0.69
C ARG A 61 17.15 -21.73 1.99
N SER A 62 16.00 -21.36 2.56
CA SER A 62 15.49 -21.99 3.78
C SER A 62 15.17 -23.48 3.58
N SER A 63 14.79 -23.89 2.38
CA SER A 63 14.42 -25.28 2.08
C SER A 63 15.57 -26.13 1.54
N TYR A 64 16.47 -25.52 0.76
CA TYR A 64 17.57 -26.22 0.07
C TYR A 64 18.93 -26.00 0.72
N GLY A 65 19.20 -24.85 1.32
CA GLY A 65 20.48 -24.52 1.96
C GLY A 65 20.79 -25.40 3.16
N GLU A 66 19.80 -25.75 3.97
CA GLU A 66 19.97 -26.69 5.09
C GLU A 66 20.25 -28.13 4.60
N LYS A 67 19.66 -28.56 3.49
CA LYS A 67 19.95 -29.89 2.91
C LYS A 67 21.43 -30.03 2.52
N GLU A 68 21.99 -28.97 1.94
CA GLU A 68 23.37 -29.00 1.50
C GLU A 68 24.37 -28.87 2.68
N ALA A 69 24.03 -28.07 3.69
CA ALA A 69 24.81 -27.95 4.93
C ALA A 69 24.86 -29.29 5.68
N LEU A 70 23.73 -30.00 5.80
CA LEU A 70 23.64 -31.32 6.40
C LEU A 70 24.40 -32.39 5.59
N ARG A 71 24.37 -32.31 4.26
CA ARG A 71 25.10 -33.23 3.36
C ARG A 71 26.61 -33.03 3.45
N LYS A 72 27.09 -31.80 3.64
CA LYS A 72 28.51 -31.47 3.81
C LYS A 72 29.04 -31.82 5.20
N SER A 73 28.18 -31.74 6.26
CA SER A 73 28.58 -32.02 7.64
C SER A 73 28.58 -33.51 8.05
N SER A 74 27.93 -34.38 7.25
CA SER A 74 27.84 -35.84 7.56
C SER A 74 27.66 -36.67 6.31
N PRO A 75 28.76 -36.97 5.55
CA PRO A 75 28.69 -37.91 4.46
C PRO A 75 28.43 -39.33 5.02
N GLY A 76 27.21 -39.82 5.00
CA GLY A 76 26.83 -41.18 5.41
C GLY A 76 25.75 -41.31 6.46
N ARG A 77 25.20 -40.24 7.00
CA ARG A 77 24.12 -40.27 7.99
C ARG A 77 22.78 -39.72 7.43
N ALA A 78 22.43 -40.21 6.27
CA ALA A 78 21.06 -40.11 5.78
C ALA A 78 20.26 -41.26 6.41
N GLU A 79 19.10 -40.94 6.96
CA GLU A 79 18.08 -41.86 7.49
C GLU A 79 18.25 -42.34 8.94
N LYS A 80 17.92 -41.46 9.88
CA LYS A 80 17.08 -41.81 11.06
C LYS A 80 16.72 -40.54 11.86
N GLY A 81 15.48 -40.07 11.69
CA GLY A 81 14.69 -39.59 12.82
C GLY A 81 15.09 -38.28 13.50
N GLU A 82 15.36 -37.19 12.78
CA GLU A 82 15.14 -35.87 13.34
C GLU A 82 13.86 -35.30 12.77
N VAL A 83 12.92 -34.97 13.67
CA VAL A 83 11.71 -34.21 13.34
C VAL A 83 12.19 -32.79 13.01
N GLY A 84 12.74 -32.64 11.80
CA GLY A 84 13.10 -31.34 11.24
C GLY A 84 11.84 -30.49 11.06
N LYS A 85 11.97 -29.17 11.24
CA LYS A 85 10.91 -28.21 10.90
C LYS A 85 10.30 -28.58 9.54
N PRO A 86 8.98 -28.47 9.36
CA PRO A 86 8.35 -28.81 8.07
C PRO A 86 8.98 -28.00 6.96
N LYS A 87 9.64 -28.69 6.02
CA LYS A 87 10.23 -28.04 4.84
C LYS A 87 9.13 -27.74 3.85
N LEU A 88 9.17 -26.53 3.26
CA LEU A 88 8.27 -26.18 2.17
C LEU A 88 8.56 -27.10 0.97
N SER A 89 7.51 -27.60 0.35
CA SER A 89 7.64 -28.28 -0.96
C SER A 89 7.90 -27.23 -2.06
N ASP A 90 8.37 -27.68 -3.22
CA ASP A 90 8.59 -26.80 -4.37
C ASP A 90 7.29 -26.09 -4.79
N SER A 91 6.15 -26.80 -4.72
CA SER A 91 4.84 -26.20 -4.97
C SER A 91 4.44 -25.18 -3.93
N ASP A 92 4.83 -25.33 -2.66
CA ASP A 92 4.59 -24.34 -1.62
C ASP A 92 5.45 -23.09 -1.84
N ILE A 93 6.72 -23.27 -2.24
CA ILE A 93 7.61 -22.13 -2.55
C ILE A 93 7.03 -21.33 -3.72
N LEU A 94 6.70 -22.01 -4.83
CA LEU A 94 6.08 -21.37 -6.00
C LEU A 94 4.75 -20.70 -5.65
N GLY A 95 3.89 -21.37 -4.89
CA GLY A 95 2.60 -20.84 -4.46
C GLY A 95 2.74 -19.59 -3.56
N ASN A 96 3.67 -19.60 -2.62
CA ASN A 96 3.93 -18.43 -1.77
C ASN A 96 4.53 -17.27 -2.56
N ALA A 97 5.50 -17.53 -3.44
CA ALA A 97 6.07 -16.50 -4.30
C ALA A 97 5.00 -15.87 -5.22
N PHE A 98 4.10 -16.70 -5.78
CA PHE A 98 2.95 -16.25 -6.57
C PHE A 98 2.07 -15.27 -5.78
N VAL A 99 1.63 -15.68 -4.59
CA VAL A 99 0.76 -14.85 -3.77
C VAL A 99 1.42 -13.51 -3.43
N MET A 100 2.71 -13.51 -3.10
CA MET A 100 3.44 -12.29 -2.78
C MET A 100 3.56 -11.34 -3.97
N ILE A 101 3.79 -11.87 -5.18
CA ILE A 101 3.85 -11.05 -6.40
C ILE A 101 2.48 -10.46 -6.72
N VAL A 102 1.44 -11.29 -6.79
CA VAL A 102 0.07 -10.84 -7.15
C VAL A 102 -0.47 -9.86 -6.14
N ALA A 103 -0.40 -10.20 -4.85
CA ALA A 103 -0.91 -9.32 -3.78
C ALA A 103 -0.11 -8.03 -3.66
N GLY A 104 1.22 -8.09 -3.79
CA GLY A 104 2.10 -6.95 -3.61
C GLY A 104 2.20 -6.01 -4.81
N HIS A 105 1.83 -6.46 -6.02
CA HIS A 105 1.92 -5.65 -7.23
C HIS A 105 0.78 -4.64 -7.33
N GLU A 106 -0.46 -5.12 -7.46
CA GLU A 106 -1.61 -4.25 -7.77
C GLU A 106 -1.95 -3.33 -6.60
N THR A 107 -1.92 -3.82 -5.37
CA THR A 107 -2.22 -3.02 -4.18
C THR A 107 -1.24 -1.87 -4.01
N THR A 108 0.06 -2.13 -4.16
CA THR A 108 1.12 -1.13 -4.04
C THR A 108 1.06 -0.12 -5.19
N ALA A 109 0.88 -0.58 -6.44
CA ALA A 109 0.76 0.28 -7.61
C ALA A 109 -0.42 1.24 -7.50
N ASN A 110 -1.59 0.75 -7.06
CA ASN A 110 -2.77 1.60 -6.87
C ASN A 110 -2.58 2.61 -5.73
N SER A 111 -1.89 2.24 -4.64
CA SER A 111 -1.57 3.19 -3.57
C SER A 111 -0.63 4.30 -4.04
N ILE A 112 0.39 3.99 -4.85
CA ILE A 112 1.27 5.00 -5.47
C ILE A 112 0.44 5.89 -6.41
N HIS A 113 -0.37 5.30 -7.26
CA HIS A 113 -1.23 6.01 -8.21
C HIS A 113 -2.16 7.01 -7.51
N PHE A 114 -2.90 6.57 -6.48
CA PHE A 114 -3.76 7.46 -5.71
C PHE A 114 -2.98 8.53 -4.94
N SER A 115 -1.81 8.19 -4.38
CA SER A 115 -0.93 9.19 -3.72
C SER A 115 -0.49 10.29 -4.67
N LEU A 116 -0.08 9.95 -5.90
CA LEU A 116 0.32 10.93 -6.90
C LEU A 116 -0.85 11.84 -7.30
N MET A 117 -2.05 11.30 -7.46
CA MET A 117 -3.24 12.10 -7.80
C MET A 117 -3.66 13.02 -6.65
N GLU A 118 -3.65 12.53 -5.41
CA GLU A 118 -3.99 13.35 -4.23
C GLU A 118 -2.96 14.48 -4.04
N LEU A 119 -1.66 14.20 -4.24
CA LEU A 119 -0.61 15.21 -4.17
C LEU A 119 -0.69 16.20 -5.33
N ALA A 120 -1.08 15.78 -6.53
CA ALA A 120 -1.35 16.71 -7.63
C ALA A 120 -2.53 17.64 -7.32
N MET A 121 -3.59 17.13 -6.67
CA MET A 121 -4.72 17.94 -6.22
C MET A 121 -4.39 18.84 -5.02
N SER A 122 -3.27 18.56 -4.31
CA SER A 122 -2.88 19.25 -3.08
C SER A 122 -1.45 19.77 -3.15
N PRO A 123 -1.19 20.85 -3.93
CA PRO A 123 0.17 21.40 -4.11
C PRO A 123 0.86 21.76 -2.80
N ARG A 124 0.11 22.20 -1.79
CA ARG A 124 0.65 22.47 -0.45
C ARG A 124 1.23 21.19 0.20
N ALA A 125 0.47 20.10 0.20
CA ALA A 125 0.95 18.82 0.73
C ALA A 125 2.16 18.31 -0.07
N GLN A 126 2.14 18.47 -1.39
CA GLN A 126 3.25 18.12 -2.27
C GLN A 126 4.53 18.89 -1.93
N ARG A 127 4.43 20.23 -1.76
CA ARG A 127 5.57 21.04 -1.33
C ARG A 127 6.11 20.64 0.04
N ALA A 128 5.24 20.25 0.97
CA ALA A 128 5.67 19.78 2.29
C ALA A 128 6.45 18.44 2.17
N VAL A 129 6.00 17.50 1.33
CA VAL A 129 6.75 16.28 1.00
C VAL A 129 8.10 16.60 0.36
N GLN A 130 8.13 17.50 -0.62
CA GLN A 130 9.38 17.89 -1.29
C GLN A 130 10.38 18.53 -0.32
N LYS A 131 9.90 19.37 0.61
CA LYS A 131 10.73 19.97 1.65
C LYS A 131 11.33 18.91 2.57
N GLU A 132 10.55 17.94 2.98
CA GLU A 132 11.03 16.82 3.81
C GLU A 132 12.06 15.97 3.07
N VAL A 133 11.75 15.54 1.84
CA VAL A 133 12.67 14.76 1.01
C VAL A 133 13.99 15.50 0.78
N GLN A 134 13.92 16.82 0.54
CA GLN A 134 15.13 17.67 0.41
C GLN A 134 15.92 17.76 1.71
N ALA A 135 15.24 17.83 2.87
CA ALA A 135 15.90 17.88 4.17
C ALA A 135 16.59 16.55 4.54
N ILE A 136 16.04 15.42 4.12
CA ILE A 136 16.58 14.08 4.41
C ILE A 136 17.72 13.72 3.45
N PHE A 137 17.53 13.92 2.15
CA PHE A 137 18.42 13.42 1.12
C PHE A 137 19.22 14.50 0.38
N GLY A 138 18.80 15.77 0.48
CA GLY A 138 19.42 16.82 -0.33
C GLY A 138 19.34 16.51 -1.81
N ASP A 139 20.47 16.69 -2.49
CA ASP A 139 20.66 16.37 -3.91
C ASP A 139 21.35 15.00 -4.13
N GLU A 140 21.53 14.22 -3.04
CA GLU A 140 22.14 12.90 -3.10
C GLU A 140 21.34 11.98 -4.04
N PRO A 141 21.99 11.31 -5.00
CA PRO A 141 21.31 10.41 -5.91
C PRO A 141 20.74 9.19 -5.17
N PRO A 142 19.58 8.65 -5.59
CA PRO A 142 18.91 7.56 -4.89
C PRO A 142 19.76 6.30 -4.67
N GLU A 143 20.77 6.07 -5.52
CA GLU A 143 21.68 4.94 -5.44
C GLU A 143 22.55 4.96 -4.16
N ASN A 144 22.72 6.15 -3.58
CA ASN A 144 23.55 6.36 -2.39
C ASN A 144 22.71 6.51 -1.11
N TRP A 145 21.39 6.36 -1.19
CA TRP A 145 20.54 6.53 -0.02
C TRP A 145 20.69 5.38 0.97
N GLU A 146 21.00 5.72 2.22
CA GLU A 146 21.10 4.76 3.30
C GLU A 146 19.72 4.40 3.86
N TYR A 147 19.30 3.14 3.65
CA TYR A 147 17.97 2.66 4.06
C TYR A 147 17.74 2.81 5.57
N ASP A 148 18.63 2.24 6.38
CA ASP A 148 18.45 2.15 7.84
C ASP A 148 18.46 3.52 8.52
N ALA A 149 19.22 4.48 7.99
CA ALA A 149 19.30 5.83 8.51
C ALA A 149 18.03 6.66 8.21
N ASN A 150 17.38 6.42 7.08
CA ASN A 150 16.39 7.36 6.53
C ASN A 150 14.95 6.85 6.54
N ILE A 151 14.73 5.54 6.51
CA ILE A 151 13.38 4.98 6.36
C ILE A 151 12.43 5.38 7.50
N ASN A 152 12.96 5.49 8.73
CA ASN A 152 12.16 5.87 9.89
C ASN A 152 11.74 7.34 9.85
N ASN A 153 12.61 8.21 9.34
CA ASN A 153 12.31 9.62 9.14
C ASN A 153 11.19 9.81 8.11
N LEU A 154 11.25 9.06 7.00
CA LEU A 154 10.20 9.09 5.98
C LEU A 154 8.86 8.57 6.51
N LEU A 155 8.86 7.48 7.28
CA LEU A 155 7.64 6.89 7.83
C LEU A 155 7.00 7.74 8.93
N GLY A 156 7.81 8.43 9.72
CA GLY A 156 7.34 9.29 10.81
C GLY A 156 7.05 10.73 10.40
N GLY A 157 7.31 11.10 9.15
CA GLY A 157 7.20 12.45 8.62
C GLY A 157 5.99 12.69 7.72
N MET A 158 6.09 13.74 6.92
CA MET A 158 5.02 14.16 6.01
C MET A 158 4.72 13.11 4.93
N LEU A 159 5.75 12.41 4.44
CA LEU A 159 5.54 11.36 3.44
C LEU A 159 4.77 10.16 4.04
N GLY A 160 5.07 9.79 5.29
CA GLY A 160 4.29 8.80 6.04
C GLY A 160 2.85 9.25 6.30
N ALA A 161 2.66 10.52 6.63
CA ALA A 161 1.34 11.12 6.78
C ALA A 161 0.53 11.08 5.47
N VAL A 162 1.16 11.37 4.33
CA VAL A 162 0.56 11.26 2.99
C VAL A 162 0.12 9.82 2.70
N LEU A 163 0.99 8.85 2.95
CA LEU A 163 0.64 7.44 2.74
C LEU A 163 -0.54 7.01 3.61
N ASN A 164 -0.51 7.34 4.89
CA ASN A 164 -1.58 6.98 5.81
C ASN A 164 -2.90 7.63 5.43
N GLU A 165 -2.89 8.90 5.01
CA GLU A 165 -4.10 9.61 4.56
C GLU A 165 -4.64 9.04 3.24
N GLN A 166 -3.76 8.70 2.30
CA GLN A 166 -4.16 8.02 1.07
C GLN A 166 -4.81 6.66 1.38
N LEU A 167 -4.20 5.85 2.25
CA LEU A 167 -4.75 4.55 2.65
C LEU A 167 -6.04 4.68 3.46
N ARG A 168 -6.24 5.79 4.18
CA ARG A 168 -7.50 6.09 4.86
C ARG A 168 -8.61 6.38 3.86
N LEU A 169 -8.32 7.19 2.85
CA LEU A 169 -9.32 7.61 1.85
C LEU A 169 -9.56 6.56 0.77
N MET A 170 -8.50 5.96 0.26
CA MET A 170 -8.51 5.08 -0.91
C MET A 170 -7.76 3.77 -0.62
N PRO A 171 -8.18 2.97 0.39
CA PRO A 171 -7.53 1.70 0.68
C PRO A 171 -7.67 0.74 -0.51
N PRO A 172 -6.60 0.05 -0.92
CA PRO A 172 -6.68 -0.90 -2.04
C PRO A 172 -7.72 -2.01 -1.81
N VAL A 173 -7.91 -2.46 -0.56
CA VAL A 173 -8.90 -3.47 -0.19
C VAL A 173 -9.99 -2.81 0.65
N ILE A 174 -11.15 -2.59 0.04
CA ILE A 174 -12.27 -1.88 0.69
C ILE A 174 -13.14 -2.78 1.55
N ALA A 175 -13.11 -4.09 1.33
CA ALA A 175 -13.89 -5.07 2.07
C ALA A 175 -12.98 -6.24 2.48
N ILE A 176 -12.58 -6.27 3.76
CA ILE A 176 -11.71 -7.32 4.28
C ILE A 176 -12.55 -8.55 4.62
N PRO A 177 -12.37 -9.68 3.91
CA PRO A 177 -13.19 -10.86 4.14
C PRO A 177 -12.80 -11.56 5.45
N LYS A 178 -13.80 -11.92 6.23
CA LYS A 178 -13.74 -12.77 7.41
C LYS A 178 -14.82 -13.83 7.31
N HIS A 179 -14.71 -14.88 8.09
CA HIS A 179 -15.77 -15.86 8.22
C HIS A 179 -15.83 -16.44 9.64
N VAL A 180 -17.02 -16.78 10.08
CA VAL A 180 -17.23 -17.54 11.30
C VAL A 180 -16.90 -19.00 11.03
N THR A 181 -16.23 -19.67 11.98
CA THR A 181 -15.95 -21.11 11.83
C THR A 181 -17.23 -21.91 11.62
N LYS A 182 -17.15 -23.00 10.85
CA LYS A 182 -18.34 -23.86 10.61
C LYS A 182 -18.76 -24.69 11.83
N SER A 183 -17.93 -24.72 12.87
CA SER A 183 -18.12 -25.56 14.04
C SER A 183 -19.08 -24.98 15.08
N GLN A 184 -19.20 -23.66 15.15
CA GLN A 184 -20.03 -22.98 16.16
C GLN A 184 -20.31 -21.51 15.80
N ASP A 185 -21.41 -21.00 16.35
CA ASP A 185 -21.73 -19.60 16.28
C ASP A 185 -20.74 -18.74 17.06
N GLN A 186 -20.51 -17.51 16.61
CA GLN A 186 -19.65 -16.53 17.26
C GLN A 186 -20.52 -15.44 17.90
N VAL A 187 -20.37 -15.24 19.21
CA VAL A 187 -21.03 -14.12 19.88
C VAL A 187 -20.07 -12.93 19.93
N ILE A 188 -20.55 -11.78 19.51
CA ILE A 188 -19.85 -10.50 19.60
C ILE A 188 -20.70 -9.48 20.38
N ILE A 189 -20.05 -8.44 20.89
CA ILE A 189 -20.75 -7.32 21.55
C ILE A 189 -20.66 -6.10 20.62
N LEU A 190 -21.82 -5.61 20.18
CA LEU A 190 -21.93 -4.39 19.39
C LEU A 190 -22.75 -3.35 20.18
N ASP A 191 -22.16 -2.22 20.49
CA ASP A 191 -22.76 -1.14 21.29
C ASP A 191 -23.45 -1.67 22.58
N GLY A 192 -22.74 -2.56 23.30
CA GLY A 192 -23.23 -3.17 24.55
C GLY A 192 -24.24 -4.30 24.37
N LYS A 193 -24.66 -4.61 23.15
CA LYS A 193 -25.62 -5.69 22.84
C LYS A 193 -24.91 -6.93 22.34
N LYS A 194 -25.32 -8.09 22.85
CA LYS A 194 -24.88 -9.39 22.34
C LYS A 194 -25.52 -9.66 20.99
N VAL A 195 -24.70 -9.91 19.97
CA VAL A 195 -25.12 -10.30 18.62
C VAL A 195 -24.48 -11.64 18.31
N THR A 196 -25.29 -12.59 17.88
CA THR A 196 -24.81 -13.91 17.45
C THR A 196 -24.61 -13.92 15.95
N LEU A 197 -23.39 -14.22 15.54
CA LEU A 197 -23.03 -14.46 14.14
C LEU A 197 -23.10 -15.97 13.89
N PRO A 198 -23.94 -16.45 12.94
CA PRO A 198 -24.11 -17.87 12.68
C PRO A 198 -22.81 -18.54 12.23
N ALA A 199 -22.65 -19.82 12.57
CA ALA A 199 -21.58 -20.67 12.08
C ALA A 199 -21.52 -20.66 10.55
N GLY A 200 -20.32 -20.46 10.00
CA GLY A 200 -20.09 -20.37 8.55
C GLY A 200 -20.49 -19.03 7.91
N ALA A 201 -20.96 -18.05 8.66
CA ALA A 201 -21.29 -16.74 8.12
C ALA A 201 -20.06 -16.05 7.50
N HIS A 202 -20.25 -15.43 6.35
CA HIS A 202 -19.27 -14.55 5.73
C HIS A 202 -19.47 -13.11 6.21
N ILE A 203 -18.39 -12.45 6.55
CA ILE A 203 -18.35 -11.08 7.06
C ILE A 203 -17.42 -10.27 6.19
N ALA A 204 -17.79 -9.05 5.85
CA ALA A 204 -16.91 -8.08 5.21
C ALA A 204 -16.70 -6.90 6.19
N LEU A 205 -15.46 -6.61 6.53
CA LEU A 205 -15.13 -5.38 7.26
C LEU A 205 -15.02 -4.25 6.25
N ASP A 206 -15.91 -3.27 6.36
CA ASP A 206 -15.93 -2.10 5.48
C ASP A 206 -14.87 -1.09 5.93
N THR A 207 -13.72 -1.12 5.25
CA THR A 207 -12.59 -0.23 5.56
C THR A 207 -12.92 1.23 5.28
N ILE A 208 -13.69 1.52 4.22
CA ILE A 208 -14.06 2.89 3.86
C ILE A 208 -14.95 3.51 4.94
N ALA A 209 -15.95 2.77 5.40
CA ALA A 209 -16.86 3.26 6.42
C ALA A 209 -16.13 3.50 7.75
N VAL A 210 -15.28 2.56 8.20
CA VAL A 210 -14.59 2.72 9.48
C VAL A 210 -13.52 3.81 9.42
N HIS A 211 -12.83 3.98 8.30
CA HIS A 211 -11.82 5.02 8.09
C HIS A 211 -12.41 6.44 8.01
N ARG A 212 -13.71 6.57 7.87
CA ARG A 212 -14.44 7.85 7.78
C ARG A 212 -15.50 8.04 8.86
N ASN A 213 -15.48 7.20 9.88
CA ASN A 213 -16.48 7.29 10.94
C ASN A 213 -16.14 8.44 11.91
N PRO A 214 -16.95 9.52 11.98
CA PRO A 214 -16.67 10.69 12.83
C PRO A 214 -16.64 10.38 14.34
N ARG A 215 -17.13 9.21 14.75
CA ARG A 215 -17.05 8.74 16.14
C ARG A 215 -15.62 8.47 16.59
N TYR A 216 -14.72 8.11 15.67
CA TYR A 216 -13.37 7.62 15.97
C TYR A 216 -12.24 8.51 15.42
N TRP A 217 -12.60 9.52 14.62
CA TRP A 217 -11.63 10.39 13.99
C TRP A 217 -11.81 11.84 14.41
N PRO A 218 -10.72 12.56 14.68
CA PRO A 218 -10.81 14.03 14.88
C PRO A 218 -11.34 14.69 13.61
N THR A 219 -12.36 15.53 13.76
CA THR A 219 -13.03 16.18 12.64
C THR A 219 -13.12 17.69 12.82
N GLN A 220 -13.24 18.40 11.71
CA GLN A 220 -13.59 19.82 11.63
C GLN A 220 -14.46 20.01 10.37
N PRO A 221 -15.18 21.14 10.25
CA PRO A 221 -15.91 21.43 9.02
C PRO A 221 -15.00 21.45 7.80
N SER A 222 -15.43 20.80 6.71
CA SER A 222 -14.69 20.78 5.46
C SER A 222 -14.68 22.16 4.80
N LYS A 223 -13.48 22.69 4.54
CA LYS A 223 -13.29 23.92 3.77
C LYS A 223 -13.42 23.70 2.26
N ILE A 224 -13.37 22.45 1.81
CA ILE A 224 -13.43 22.06 0.39
C ILE A 224 -14.86 21.81 -0.03
N THR A 225 -15.63 21.09 0.76
CA THR A 225 -16.98 20.63 0.42
C THR A 225 -18.08 21.38 1.15
N GLY A 226 -17.75 22.12 2.20
CA GLY A 226 -18.73 22.76 3.11
C GLY A 226 -19.50 21.78 4.00
N ARG A 227 -19.11 20.48 4.01
CA ARG A 227 -19.75 19.48 4.88
C ARG A 227 -19.37 19.68 6.34
N GLU A 228 -20.17 19.09 7.23
CA GLU A 228 -19.99 19.17 8.69
C GLU A 228 -18.64 18.60 9.15
N HIS A 229 -18.05 17.66 8.41
CA HIS A 229 -16.76 17.08 8.73
C HIS A 229 -15.84 16.98 7.49
N ASP A 230 -14.51 17.02 7.73
CA ASP A 230 -13.45 16.97 6.73
C ASP A 230 -12.89 15.55 6.47
N LEU A 231 -13.66 14.50 6.80
CA LEU A 231 -13.19 13.12 6.66
C LEU A 231 -13.10 12.63 5.21
N ASP A 232 -13.74 13.35 4.28
CA ASP A 232 -13.61 13.10 2.83
C ASP A 232 -12.50 13.93 2.18
N ASP A 233 -11.87 14.85 2.94
CA ASP A 233 -10.81 15.71 2.43
C ASP A 233 -9.45 15.01 2.62
N PHE A 234 -8.58 15.10 1.61
CA PHE A 234 -7.20 14.68 1.72
C PHE A 234 -6.41 15.69 2.56
N LYS A 235 -6.08 15.30 3.77
CA LYS A 235 -5.45 16.16 4.78
C LYS A 235 -4.37 15.40 5.54
N PRO A 236 -3.18 15.23 4.95
CA PRO A 236 -2.08 14.51 5.60
C PRO A 236 -1.67 15.07 6.95
N GLU A 237 -1.84 16.40 7.16
CA GLU A 237 -1.53 17.07 8.43
C GLU A 237 -2.33 16.53 9.63
N ARG A 238 -3.42 15.81 9.39
CA ARG A 238 -4.19 15.08 10.40
C ARG A 238 -3.34 14.06 11.16
N TRP A 239 -2.32 13.52 10.52
CA TRP A 239 -1.43 12.51 11.05
C TRP A 239 -0.22 13.07 11.79
N LEU A 240 0.07 14.37 11.65
CA LEU A 240 1.21 14.99 12.30
C LEU A 240 0.85 15.33 13.75
N VAL A 241 1.65 14.86 14.68
CA VAL A 241 1.49 15.15 16.11
C VAL A 241 1.74 16.65 16.36
N LYS A 242 0.81 17.32 17.03
CA LYS A 242 1.00 18.70 17.45
C LYS A 242 1.88 18.74 18.70
N ILE A 243 3.05 19.36 18.59
CA ILE A 243 3.85 19.71 19.77
C ILE A 243 3.24 20.98 20.35
N THR A 244 2.76 20.92 21.59
CA THR A 244 2.27 22.10 22.32
C THR A 244 3.43 22.99 22.73
N SER A 245 3.16 24.27 23.03
CA SER A 245 4.17 25.28 23.36
C SER A 245 4.99 24.99 24.62
N ASP A 246 4.57 24.01 25.43
CA ASP A 246 5.28 23.51 26.60
C ASP A 246 6.16 22.28 26.32
N GLY A 247 6.25 21.86 25.05
CA GLY A 247 7.07 20.72 24.65
C GLY A 247 6.40 19.36 24.89
N THR A 248 5.18 19.33 25.42
CA THR A 248 4.40 18.09 25.52
C THR A 248 3.85 17.71 24.15
N GLN A 249 4.04 16.45 23.75
CA GLN A 249 3.35 15.89 22.59
C GLN A 249 1.88 15.70 22.98
N GLN A 250 1.02 16.57 22.48
CA GLN A 250 -0.42 16.32 22.56
C GLN A 250 -0.76 15.25 21.53
N ILE A 251 -0.61 14.03 21.95
CA ILE A 251 -1.18 12.88 21.27
C ILE A 251 -2.62 12.83 21.78
N ASP A 252 -3.58 13.26 20.97
CA ASP A 252 -4.99 12.92 21.17
C ASP A 252 -5.17 11.41 20.89
N SER A 253 -4.39 10.59 21.57
CA SER A 253 -4.46 9.14 21.51
C SER A 253 -5.46 8.64 22.53
N ALA A 254 -6.31 7.73 22.11
CA ALA A 254 -7.07 6.90 23.04
C ALA A 254 -6.10 6.23 24.03
N PRO A 255 -6.51 6.04 25.31
CA PRO A 255 -5.66 5.42 26.31
C PRO A 255 -5.13 4.09 25.81
N GLU A 256 -3.81 3.89 25.96
CA GLU A 256 -3.17 2.60 25.69
C GLU A 256 -3.85 1.54 26.54
N SER A 257 -4.47 0.55 25.90
CA SER A 257 -4.86 -0.66 26.61
C SER A 257 -3.58 -1.46 26.86
N GLU A 258 -3.29 -1.76 28.13
CA GLU A 258 -2.10 -2.51 28.58
C GLU A 258 -2.04 -3.96 28.06
N ASP A 259 -2.96 -4.39 27.19
CA ASP A 259 -3.04 -5.73 26.63
C ASP A 259 -2.61 -5.77 25.15
N GLU A 260 -1.44 -5.21 24.80
CA GLU A 260 -0.80 -5.46 23.51
C GLU A 260 -0.10 -6.83 23.49
N GLU A 261 -0.86 -7.92 23.50
CA GLU A 261 -0.36 -9.18 22.93
C GLU A 261 -0.28 -9.02 21.40
N ASP A 262 0.94 -8.77 20.93
CA ASP A 262 1.27 -8.62 19.50
C ASP A 262 1.20 -9.99 18.83
N PHE A 263 -0.01 -10.40 18.42
CA PHE A 263 -0.24 -11.63 17.67
C PHE A 263 0.34 -11.53 16.25
N GLY A 264 1.64 -11.86 16.12
CA GLY A 264 2.33 -11.97 14.84
C GLY A 264 2.67 -10.64 14.20
N GLY A 265 2.70 -9.57 14.97
CA GLY A 265 3.17 -8.27 14.55
C GLY A 265 4.69 -8.22 14.40
N PHE A 266 5.15 -7.27 13.66
CA PHE A 266 6.55 -6.91 13.52
C PHE A 266 7.11 -6.47 14.89
N THR A 267 8.11 -7.17 15.41
CA THR A 267 8.75 -6.87 16.70
C THR A 267 9.81 -5.75 16.63
N GLY A 268 9.95 -5.07 15.50
CA GLY A 268 10.82 -3.91 15.34
C GLY A 268 10.17 -2.62 15.87
N HIS A 269 10.98 -1.58 16.08
CA HIS A 269 10.46 -0.26 16.45
C HIS A 269 9.35 0.18 15.50
N ASP A 270 8.16 0.41 16.01
CA ASP A 270 7.07 1.01 15.24
C ASP A 270 7.44 2.47 14.97
N THR A 271 7.89 2.73 13.74
CA THR A 271 8.37 4.01 13.29
C THR A 271 7.24 5.00 12.97
N SER A 272 5.99 4.54 13.05
CA SER A 272 4.80 5.40 13.05
C SER A 272 4.55 6.05 14.42
N ALA A 273 5.39 5.80 15.43
CA ALA A 273 5.26 6.36 16.78
C ALA A 273 5.22 7.90 16.82
N GLN A 274 5.75 8.56 15.79
CA GLN A 274 5.72 10.02 15.64
C GLN A 274 4.45 10.56 14.98
N LEU A 275 3.58 9.69 14.44
CA LEU A 275 2.33 10.07 13.82
C LEU A 275 1.14 9.80 14.75
N PHE A 276 0.04 10.48 14.49
CA PHE A 276 -1.23 10.25 15.18
C PHE A 276 -1.62 8.78 15.08
N ARG A 277 -2.01 8.18 16.21
CA ARG A 277 -2.49 6.81 16.29
C ARG A 277 -4.02 6.81 16.44
N PRO A 278 -4.77 6.40 15.42
CA PRO A 278 -6.21 6.25 15.52
C PRO A 278 -6.60 5.18 16.56
N VAL A 279 -7.81 5.28 17.10
CA VAL A 279 -8.38 4.26 17.96
C VAL A 279 -8.28 2.89 17.28
N ARG A 280 -7.87 1.85 18.03
CA ARG A 280 -7.72 0.50 17.49
C ARG A 280 -8.98 0.05 16.76
N GLY A 281 -8.81 -0.49 15.55
CA GLY A 281 -9.88 -0.92 14.66
C GLY A 281 -10.51 0.19 13.81
N SER A 282 -10.22 1.48 14.06
CA SER A 282 -10.72 2.57 13.21
C SER A 282 -9.86 2.85 11.98
N TYR A 283 -8.66 2.26 11.90
CA TYR A 283 -7.74 2.34 10.76
C TYR A 283 -7.13 0.97 10.49
N ILE A 284 -7.62 0.29 9.47
CA ILE A 284 -7.30 -1.11 9.17
C ILE A 284 -6.93 -1.36 7.69
N PRO A 285 -6.12 -0.50 7.02
CA PRO A 285 -5.82 -0.67 5.60
C PRO A 285 -5.03 -1.95 5.29
N PHE A 286 -4.35 -2.50 6.29
CA PHE A 286 -3.59 -3.75 6.22
C PHE A 286 -4.26 -4.91 6.98
N SER A 287 -5.57 -4.80 7.30
CA SER A 287 -6.26 -5.70 8.22
C SER A 287 -5.69 -5.62 9.65
N ASP A 288 -6.09 -6.53 10.53
CA ASP A 288 -5.61 -6.62 11.91
C ASP A 288 -5.66 -8.07 12.40
N GLY A 289 -4.92 -8.37 13.51
CA GLY A 289 -4.85 -9.68 14.13
C GLY A 289 -3.94 -10.67 13.38
N ALA A 290 -4.03 -11.95 13.72
CA ALA A 290 -3.16 -13.03 13.22
C ALA A 290 -3.15 -13.21 11.69
N ARG A 291 -4.09 -12.58 10.96
CA ARG A 291 -4.18 -12.60 9.50
C ARG A 291 -4.01 -11.20 8.89
N SER A 292 -3.29 -10.32 9.61
CA SER A 292 -2.88 -9.02 9.06
C SER A 292 -1.96 -9.19 7.84
N CYS A 293 -1.81 -8.11 7.06
CA CYS A 293 -1.01 -8.15 5.83
C CYS A 293 0.47 -8.44 6.12
N LEU A 294 0.96 -9.57 5.63
CA LEU A 294 2.37 -9.97 5.75
C LEU A 294 3.30 -8.99 5.03
N GLY A 295 2.85 -8.41 3.90
CA GLY A 295 3.60 -7.48 3.08
C GLY A 295 3.54 -6.01 3.51
N ARG A 296 2.96 -5.69 4.68
CA ARG A 296 2.75 -4.30 5.15
C ARG A 296 4.03 -3.46 5.05
N ARG A 297 5.12 -3.91 5.68
CA ARG A 297 6.38 -3.17 5.70
C ARG A 297 6.97 -3.00 4.30
N LEU A 298 6.96 -4.08 3.50
CA LEU A 298 7.45 -4.05 2.12
C LEU A 298 6.67 -3.04 1.25
N ALA A 299 5.35 -3.03 1.37
CA ALA A 299 4.50 -2.07 0.65
C ALA A 299 4.81 -0.63 1.07
N GLN A 300 4.89 -0.36 2.38
CA GLN A 300 5.23 0.97 2.91
C GLN A 300 6.58 1.46 2.37
N VAL A 301 7.63 0.64 2.46
CA VAL A 301 8.97 1.00 1.98
C VAL A 301 8.99 1.25 0.48
N LYS A 302 8.33 0.41 -0.32
CA LYS A 302 8.25 0.60 -1.77
C LYS A 302 7.54 1.91 -2.13
N ILE A 303 6.40 2.20 -1.49
CA ILE A 303 5.65 3.44 -1.78
C ILE A 303 6.47 4.66 -1.39
N MET A 304 7.09 4.65 -0.19
CA MET A 304 7.96 5.73 0.27
C MET A 304 9.13 5.98 -0.68
N GLY A 305 9.85 4.92 -1.08
CA GLY A 305 10.99 5.03 -1.98
C GLY A 305 10.59 5.64 -3.32
N VAL A 306 9.50 5.15 -3.93
CA VAL A 306 9.03 5.68 -5.22
C VAL A 306 8.62 7.15 -5.12
N LEU A 307 7.85 7.51 -4.09
CA LEU A 307 7.42 8.90 -3.90
C LEU A 307 8.60 9.81 -3.58
N ALA A 308 9.55 9.37 -2.74
CA ALA A 308 10.75 10.16 -2.42
C ALA A 308 11.60 10.42 -3.67
N VAL A 309 11.85 9.40 -4.51
CA VAL A 309 12.60 9.55 -5.77
C VAL A 309 11.91 10.55 -6.71
N ILE A 310 10.59 10.46 -6.85
CA ILE A 310 9.84 11.38 -7.71
C ILE A 310 9.94 12.80 -7.17
N PHE A 311 9.59 13.01 -5.89
CA PHE A 311 9.46 14.34 -5.30
C PHE A 311 10.78 15.01 -4.90
N GLN A 312 11.90 14.29 -5.00
CA GLN A 312 13.22 14.91 -4.90
C GLN A 312 13.46 15.90 -6.06
N LYS A 313 13.08 15.52 -7.29
CA LYS A 313 13.43 16.26 -8.50
C LYS A 313 12.23 16.79 -9.28
N TYR A 314 11.05 16.24 -9.06
CA TYR A 314 9.88 16.53 -9.87
C TYR A 314 8.68 16.97 -9.01
N SER A 315 7.76 17.63 -9.68
CA SER A 315 6.41 17.95 -9.20
C SER A 315 5.39 17.31 -10.14
N ILE A 316 4.24 16.98 -9.59
CA ILE A 316 3.09 16.47 -10.37
C ILE A 316 2.00 17.54 -10.31
N GLU A 317 1.60 18.02 -11.47
CA GLU A 317 0.49 18.95 -11.63
C GLU A 317 -0.68 18.27 -12.33
N LEU A 318 -1.90 18.68 -11.98
CA LEU A 318 -3.06 18.32 -12.82
C LEU A 318 -2.92 18.97 -14.19
N ALA A 319 -3.19 18.21 -15.25
CA ALA A 319 -3.27 18.77 -16.58
C ALA A 319 -4.53 19.64 -16.72
N VAL A 320 -4.36 20.81 -17.29
CA VAL A 320 -5.44 21.79 -17.51
C VAL A 320 -5.78 22.01 -18.98
N ASP A 321 -5.21 21.19 -19.86
CA ASP A 321 -5.27 21.31 -21.32
C ASP A 321 -6.71 21.33 -21.88
N GLU A 322 -7.69 20.87 -21.11
CA GLU A 322 -9.11 20.96 -21.44
C GLU A 322 -9.64 22.41 -21.38
N TRP A 323 -9.00 23.27 -20.58
CA TRP A 323 -9.48 24.64 -20.33
C TRP A 323 -8.53 25.71 -20.79
N ALA A 324 -7.23 25.41 -20.93
CA ALA A 324 -6.20 26.33 -21.37
C ALA A 324 -4.96 25.56 -21.83
N ASN A 325 -4.35 26.01 -22.91
CA ASN A 325 -3.05 25.52 -23.38
C ASN A 325 -1.91 26.20 -22.61
N ASP A 326 -0.66 25.78 -22.86
CA ASP A 326 0.51 26.27 -22.14
C ASP A 326 0.76 27.76 -22.31
N ASP A 327 0.58 28.30 -23.52
CA ASP A 327 0.78 29.72 -23.80
C ASP A 327 -0.27 30.56 -23.08
N GLU A 328 -1.53 30.12 -23.08
CA GLU A 328 -2.60 30.77 -22.33
C GLU A 328 -2.31 30.77 -20.82
N VAL A 329 -1.87 29.62 -20.26
CA VAL A 329 -1.52 29.52 -18.84
C VAL A 329 -0.37 30.47 -18.48
N MET A 330 0.61 30.65 -19.35
CA MET A 330 1.71 31.59 -19.09
C MET A 330 1.25 33.06 -19.03
N MET A 331 0.23 33.41 -19.80
CA MET A 331 -0.31 34.77 -19.83
C MET A 331 -1.35 35.05 -18.74
N MET A 332 -1.84 34.02 -18.05
CA MET A 332 -2.86 34.15 -17.02
C MET A 332 -2.34 34.87 -15.78
N THR A 333 -3.20 35.66 -15.16
CA THR A 333 -3.05 36.17 -13.81
C THR A 333 -3.12 35.01 -12.80
N ASN A 334 -2.69 35.26 -11.58
CA ASN A 334 -2.75 34.26 -10.51
C ASN A 334 -4.18 33.82 -10.21
N ASP A 335 -5.15 34.71 -10.25
CA ASP A 335 -6.57 34.40 -10.01
C ASP A 335 -7.15 33.52 -11.12
N GLU A 336 -6.81 33.80 -12.40
CA GLU A 336 -7.21 32.97 -13.54
C GLU A 336 -6.59 31.56 -13.46
N LYS A 337 -5.30 31.48 -13.17
CA LYS A 337 -4.62 30.19 -12.93
C LYS A 337 -5.30 29.41 -11.80
N LYS A 338 -5.61 30.06 -10.68
CA LYS A 338 -6.33 29.45 -9.55
C LYS A 338 -7.70 28.93 -9.99
N ALA A 339 -8.44 29.70 -10.75
CA ALA A 339 -9.76 29.29 -11.25
C ALA A 339 -9.69 28.08 -12.20
N VAL A 340 -8.71 28.06 -13.11
CA VAL A 340 -8.49 26.93 -14.03
C VAL A 340 -8.07 25.68 -13.27
N TYR A 341 -7.12 25.78 -12.35
CA TYR A 341 -6.67 24.63 -11.57
C TYR A 341 -7.77 24.05 -10.68
N LYS A 342 -8.63 24.91 -10.13
CA LYS A 342 -9.80 24.47 -9.36
C LYS A 342 -10.75 23.61 -10.19
N LYS A 343 -10.98 23.95 -11.46
CA LYS A 343 -11.77 23.08 -12.37
C LYS A 343 -11.14 21.71 -12.55
N ALA A 344 -9.80 21.66 -12.73
CA ALA A 344 -9.07 20.41 -12.83
C ALA A 344 -9.16 19.59 -11.53
N GLN A 345 -9.04 20.21 -10.35
CA GLN A 345 -9.24 19.56 -9.06
C GLN A 345 -10.65 19.00 -8.88
N GLU A 346 -11.69 19.75 -9.26
CA GLU A 346 -13.08 19.30 -9.19
C GLU A 346 -13.33 18.09 -10.07
N LYS A 347 -12.81 18.12 -11.31
CA LYS A 347 -12.87 16.98 -12.24
C LYS A 347 -12.12 15.77 -11.69
N ALA A 348 -10.91 15.95 -11.17
CA ALA A 348 -10.11 14.89 -10.58
C ALA A 348 -10.83 14.24 -9.38
N ARG A 349 -11.36 15.02 -8.45
CA ARG A 349 -12.16 14.51 -7.32
C ARG A 349 -13.37 13.73 -7.78
N LYS A 350 -14.08 14.20 -8.81
CA LYS A 350 -15.21 13.47 -9.39
C LYS A 350 -14.78 12.13 -9.97
N THR A 351 -13.65 12.10 -10.67
CA THR A 351 -13.08 10.86 -11.23
C THR A 351 -12.68 9.88 -10.13
N LEU A 352 -11.99 10.36 -9.08
CA LEU A 352 -11.59 9.51 -7.94
C LEU A 352 -12.80 8.91 -7.20
N ARG A 353 -13.89 9.64 -7.04
CA ARG A 353 -15.14 9.11 -6.46
C ARG A 353 -15.77 8.01 -7.29
N GLY A 354 -15.45 7.93 -8.58
CA GLY A 354 -15.85 6.85 -9.48
C GLY A 354 -14.98 5.60 -9.41
N ALA A 355 -13.98 5.55 -8.51
CA ALA A 355 -13.16 4.36 -8.32
C ALA A 355 -14.01 3.18 -7.85
N THR A 356 -13.78 2.02 -8.44
CA THR A 356 -14.51 0.79 -8.14
C THR A 356 -13.53 -0.35 -7.87
N THR A 357 -14.03 -1.46 -7.33
CA THR A 357 -13.20 -2.62 -7.03
C THR A 357 -13.73 -3.86 -7.73
N ILE A 358 -12.81 -4.65 -8.29
CA ILE A 358 -13.05 -6.06 -8.63
C ILE A 358 -12.21 -6.91 -7.67
N LEU A 359 -10.91 -6.67 -7.62
CA LEU A 359 -9.99 -7.26 -6.65
C LEU A 359 -9.43 -6.17 -5.73
N THR A 360 -8.98 -5.08 -6.31
CA THR A 360 -8.46 -3.89 -5.61
C THR A 360 -9.17 -2.64 -6.12
N LEU A 361 -9.19 -1.60 -5.27
CA LEU A 361 -9.74 -0.29 -5.64
C LEU A 361 -8.88 0.34 -6.74
N LYS A 362 -9.50 0.71 -7.86
CA LYS A 362 -8.85 1.38 -8.99
C LYS A 362 -9.83 2.19 -9.82
N LEU A 363 -9.32 3.04 -10.69
CA LEU A 363 -10.12 3.76 -11.66
C LEU A 363 -10.49 2.83 -12.82
N HIS A 364 -11.76 2.84 -13.18
CA HIS A 364 -12.33 2.10 -14.31
C HIS A 364 -13.22 2.98 -15.16
N GLY A 365 -13.43 2.56 -16.40
CA GLY A 365 -14.38 3.23 -17.31
C GLY A 365 -13.76 4.40 -18.08
N GLN A 366 -14.64 5.22 -18.69
CA GLN A 366 -14.24 6.43 -19.43
C GLN A 366 -14.88 7.66 -18.78
N PRO A 367 -14.07 8.69 -18.42
CA PRO A 367 -12.62 8.68 -18.37
C PRO A 367 -12.12 8.02 -17.07
N GLY A 368 -11.51 6.86 -17.18
CA GLY A 368 -10.93 6.10 -16.04
C GLY A 368 -9.56 6.61 -15.62
N PHE A 369 -9.21 7.87 -15.84
CA PHE A 369 -7.92 8.45 -15.51
C PHE A 369 -8.03 9.93 -15.13
N VAL A 370 -7.06 10.39 -14.35
CA VAL A 370 -6.83 11.80 -14.04
C VAL A 370 -5.58 12.23 -14.81
N PRO A 371 -5.69 13.14 -15.79
CA PRO A 371 -4.53 13.60 -16.53
C PRO A 371 -3.63 14.46 -15.64
N VAL A 372 -2.33 14.14 -15.64
CA VAL A 372 -1.30 14.86 -14.88
C VAL A 372 -0.11 15.21 -15.74
N ARG A 373 0.66 16.21 -15.33
CA ARG A 373 1.95 16.57 -15.90
C ARG A 373 3.04 16.36 -14.87
N VAL A 374 4.16 15.84 -15.33
CA VAL A 374 5.41 15.78 -14.56
C VAL A 374 6.26 16.96 -14.97
N VAL A 375 6.61 17.81 -14.04
CA VAL A 375 7.46 18.98 -14.26
C VAL A 375 8.67 18.96 -13.33
N ARG A 376 9.75 19.63 -13.67
CA ARG A 376 10.88 19.74 -12.74
C ARG A 376 10.49 20.64 -11.57
N LYS A 377 10.98 20.30 -10.39
CA LYS A 377 10.80 21.13 -9.19
C LYS A 377 11.37 22.54 -9.44
N GLY A 378 10.54 23.57 -9.25
CA GLY A 378 10.84 24.97 -9.55
C GLY A 378 10.30 25.45 -10.90
N GLU A 379 9.79 24.55 -11.76
CA GLU A 379 9.20 24.89 -13.06
C GLU A 379 7.67 24.73 -13.04
N GLU A 380 7.07 24.64 -11.85
CA GLU A 380 5.63 24.46 -11.67
C GLU A 380 4.85 25.71 -12.11
N ARG A 381 3.79 25.48 -12.87
CA ARG A 381 2.92 26.57 -13.37
C ARG A 381 1.94 27.05 -12.31
N PHE A 382 1.64 26.24 -11.30
CA PHE A 382 0.57 26.44 -10.32
C PHE A 382 1.05 26.38 -8.84
N ALA A 383 2.35 26.25 -8.58
CA ALA A 383 2.89 26.05 -7.23
C ALA A 383 2.54 27.18 -6.23
N ASN A 384 2.46 28.42 -6.68
CA ASN A 384 2.25 29.58 -5.80
C ASN A 384 0.79 30.06 -5.76
N ILE A 385 -0.14 29.33 -6.36
CA ILE A 385 -1.46 29.85 -6.71
C ILE A 385 -2.58 29.13 -5.99
N VAL A 386 -2.30 27.91 -5.50
CA VAL A 386 -3.32 27.03 -4.94
C VAL A 386 -2.99 26.76 -3.48
N ASP A 387 -3.58 27.56 -2.61
CA ASP A 387 -3.71 27.29 -1.17
C ASP A 387 -5.18 27.22 -0.81
#